data_6ba2a2222df80246b17a0483ae2d1be7
#
_entry.id   6ba2a2222df80246b17a0483ae2d1be7
#
_cell.length_a   1.000
_cell.length_b   1.000
_cell.length_c   1.000
_cell.angle_alpha   90.00
_cell.angle_beta   90.00
_cell.angle_gamma   90.00
#
_symmetry.space_group_name_H-M   'P 1'
#
loop_
_entity.id
_entity.type
_entity.pdbx_description
1 polymer ?
#
loop_
_entity_poly.entity_id
_entity_poly.type
_entity_poly.pdbx_seq_one_letter_code
_entity_poly.pdbx_strand_id
1 'polypeptide(L)'
;MSTVITSSNPAQQVVGSASDRTLSHANSTGAGVQTVAIDLADRSYPITIGAALLANPATYAALPKASAALIVTNTTVAPLYADALRAALAPKYSQVHLVALPDGEEHKNWQTLNLIFDALLQHG
;
A
#
# COMPACT_ATOMS: atom_id res chain seq x y z
N MET A 1 19.01 -40.29 -32.60
CA MET A 1 18.87 -41.56 -31.86
C MET A 1 18.45 -41.24 -30.44
N SER A 2 17.23 -41.47 -30.25
CA SER A 2 16.45 -42.29 -29.27
C SER A 2 16.37 -41.64 -27.90
N THR A 3 15.29 -41.02 -27.60
CA THR A 3 14.03 -41.45 -26.91
C THR A 3 14.27 -42.39 -25.74
N VAL A 4 13.86 -41.98 -24.53
CA VAL A 4 12.95 -42.77 -23.70
C VAL A 4 12.25 -41.85 -22.64
N ILE A 5 10.92 -41.91 -22.71
CA ILE A 5 9.94 -41.48 -21.73
C ILE A 5 9.74 -42.62 -20.75
N THR A 6 9.64 -42.33 -19.43
CA THR A 6 8.85 -43.18 -18.52
C THR A 6 8.15 -42.37 -17.44
N SER A 7 6.87 -42.42 -17.55
CA SER A 7 5.83 -42.16 -16.57
C SER A 7 5.91 -43.12 -15.38
N SER A 8 5.63 -42.67 -14.17
CA SER A 8 4.84 -43.42 -13.18
C SER A 8 4.47 -42.52 -11.98
N ASN A 9 3.18 -42.24 -11.86
CA ASN A 9 2.50 -41.94 -10.63
C ASN A 9 2.18 -43.27 -9.89
N PRO A 10 2.13 -43.38 -8.58
CA PRO A 10 0.82 -43.36 -7.98
C PRO A 10 0.70 -42.61 -6.63
N ALA A 11 -0.52 -42.24 -6.39
CA ALA A 11 -1.14 -41.70 -5.20
C ALA A 11 -0.76 -42.40 -3.89
N GLN A 12 -0.61 -41.60 -2.83
CA GLN A 12 -0.99 -42.01 -1.47
C GLN A 12 -1.58 -40.82 -0.72
N GLN A 13 -2.87 -40.99 -0.39
CA GLN A 13 -3.59 -40.22 0.61
C GLN A 13 -2.94 -40.42 1.98
N VAL A 14 -2.75 -39.32 2.71
CA VAL A 14 -2.75 -39.39 4.18
C VAL A 14 -3.63 -38.24 4.68
N VAL A 15 -4.75 -38.64 5.25
CA VAL A 15 -5.63 -37.85 6.12
C VAL A 15 -4.87 -37.58 7.41
N GLY A 16 -4.86 -36.36 7.90
CA GLY A 16 -4.30 -36.09 9.23
C GLY A 16 -4.36 -34.63 9.65
N SER A 17 -5.44 -34.27 10.29
CA SER A 17 -5.51 -33.41 11.48
C SER A 17 -5.18 -31.90 11.37
N ALA A 18 -6.17 -31.16 11.81
CA ALA A 18 -6.23 -29.74 12.11
C ALA A 18 -5.08 -29.24 12.99
N SER A 19 -4.87 -27.92 12.88
CA SER A 19 -4.15 -27.04 13.80
C SER A 19 -2.65 -26.92 13.57
N ASP A 20 -2.27 -26.00 12.69
CA ASP A 20 -1.25 -25.02 13.05
C ASP A 20 -1.41 -23.79 12.16
N ARG A 21 -2.00 -22.74 12.72
CA ARG A 21 -1.98 -21.41 12.12
C ARG A 21 -0.61 -20.79 12.43
N THR A 22 0.41 -21.29 11.79
CA THR A 22 1.72 -20.64 11.80
C THR A 22 1.61 -19.40 10.92
N LEU A 23 1.61 -18.22 11.56
CA LEU A 23 1.86 -16.95 10.92
C LEU A 23 3.24 -17.02 10.25
N SER A 24 3.28 -17.28 8.97
CA SER A 24 4.50 -17.19 8.17
C SER A 24 4.97 -15.74 8.15
N HIS A 25 5.85 -15.40 9.09
CA HIS A 25 6.63 -14.17 9.06
C HIS A 25 7.69 -14.32 7.96
N ALA A 26 7.36 -13.94 6.75
CA ALA A 26 8.36 -13.70 5.73
C ALA A 26 9.09 -12.39 6.06
N ASN A 27 10.16 -12.50 6.87
CA ASN A 27 11.07 -11.41 7.18
C ASN A 27 11.96 -11.16 5.96
N SER A 28 11.60 -10.24 5.08
CA SER A 28 12.54 -9.70 4.11
C SER A 28 13.27 -8.52 4.74
N THR A 29 14.45 -8.77 5.25
CA THR A 29 15.32 -7.80 5.91
C THR A 29 16.12 -7.00 4.87
N GLY A 30 15.49 -6.00 4.26
CA GLY A 30 16.20 -4.85 3.70
C GLY A 30 16.27 -3.77 4.79
N ALA A 31 17.39 -3.08 4.94
CA ALA A 31 17.73 -2.16 6.03
C ALA A 31 16.50 -1.42 6.63
N GLY A 32 15.94 -1.92 7.72
CA GLY A 32 14.92 -1.25 8.53
C GLY A 32 13.48 -1.26 8.02
N VAL A 33 13.15 -1.95 6.91
CA VAL A 33 11.76 -2.08 6.42
C VAL A 33 11.19 -3.44 6.81
N GLN A 34 10.02 -3.41 7.46
CA GLN A 34 9.27 -4.61 7.85
C GLN A 34 7.94 -4.65 7.11
N THR A 35 7.55 -5.81 6.60
CA THR A 35 6.26 -6.02 5.95
C THR A 35 5.44 -7.06 6.71
N VAL A 36 4.21 -6.71 7.03
CA VAL A 36 3.22 -7.59 7.66
C VAL A 36 2.14 -7.90 6.62
N ALA A 37 1.97 -9.16 6.26
CA ALA A 37 0.90 -9.58 5.36
C ALA A 37 -0.42 -9.71 6.15
N ILE A 38 -1.47 -9.08 5.65
CA ILE A 38 -2.84 -9.25 6.13
C ILE A 38 -3.56 -10.15 5.13
N ASP A 39 -3.88 -11.37 5.56
CA ASP A 39 -4.55 -12.37 4.75
C ASP A 39 -6.08 -12.25 4.92
N LEU A 40 -6.75 -11.79 3.87
CA LEU A 40 -8.21 -11.67 3.77
C LEU A 40 -8.72 -12.28 2.46
N ALA A 41 -8.09 -13.35 1.99
CA ALA A 41 -8.34 -13.99 0.71
C ALA A 41 -8.19 -13.00 -0.47
N ASP A 42 -9.26 -12.69 -1.18
CA ASP A 42 -9.28 -11.76 -2.33
C ASP A 42 -9.03 -10.28 -1.96
N ARG A 43 -9.08 -9.95 -0.66
CA ARG A 43 -8.86 -8.60 -0.13
C ARG A 43 -7.57 -8.50 0.68
N SER A 44 -6.66 -9.43 0.51
CA SER A 44 -5.36 -9.44 1.20
C SER A 44 -4.51 -8.24 0.81
N TYR A 45 -3.75 -7.69 1.78
CA TYR A 45 -2.85 -6.56 1.56
C TYR A 45 -1.65 -6.59 2.50
N PRO A 46 -0.50 -6.00 2.12
CA PRO A 46 0.63 -5.83 3.00
C PRO A 46 0.55 -4.51 3.80
N ILE A 47 1.04 -4.54 5.04
CA ILE A 47 1.39 -3.34 5.81
C ILE A 47 2.90 -3.24 5.83
N THR A 48 3.45 -2.14 5.33
CA THR A 48 4.89 -1.90 5.28
C THR A 48 5.26 -0.82 6.28
N ILE A 49 6.23 -1.12 7.16
CA ILE A 49 6.69 -0.25 8.23
C ILE A 49 8.19 -0.03 8.06
N GLY A 50 8.64 1.21 8.04
CA GLY A 50 10.07 1.52 7.89
C GLY A 50 10.35 3.01 7.76
N ALA A 51 11.62 3.37 7.80
CA ALA A 51 12.07 4.73 7.56
C ALA A 51 12.06 5.06 6.06
N ALA A 52 11.89 6.36 5.73
CA ALA A 52 11.97 6.93 4.39
C ALA A 52 10.96 6.35 3.35
N LEU A 53 9.94 5.61 3.76
CA LEU A 53 8.94 5.04 2.86
C LEU A 53 8.16 6.13 2.10
N LEU A 54 7.83 7.24 2.75
CA LEU A 54 7.11 8.37 2.15
C LEU A 54 7.84 9.01 0.97
N ALA A 55 9.16 9.08 1.03
CA ALA A 55 9.98 9.67 -0.02
C ALA A 55 10.39 8.68 -1.13
N ASN A 56 10.06 7.38 -0.97
CA ASN A 56 10.47 6.35 -1.92
C ASN A 56 9.36 6.10 -2.97
N PRO A 57 9.58 6.43 -4.26
CA PRO A 57 8.58 6.20 -5.32
C PRO A 57 8.14 4.73 -5.46
N ALA A 58 9.03 3.78 -5.15
CA ALA A 58 8.72 2.34 -5.23
C ALA A 58 7.61 1.92 -4.26
N THR A 59 7.42 2.63 -3.15
CA THR A 59 6.32 2.41 -2.19
C THR A 59 4.95 2.54 -2.84
N TYR A 60 4.85 3.36 -3.89
CA TYR A 60 3.58 3.70 -4.57
C TYR A 60 3.38 2.95 -5.90
N ALA A 61 4.26 1.99 -6.23
CA ALA A 61 4.22 1.29 -7.51
C ALA A 61 2.88 0.57 -7.75
N ALA A 62 2.30 -0.02 -6.71
CA ALA A 62 1.03 -0.78 -6.77
C ALA A 62 -0.23 0.10 -6.81
N LEU A 63 -0.13 1.42 -6.59
CA LEU A 63 -1.30 2.29 -6.67
C LEU A 63 -1.91 2.29 -8.08
N PRO A 64 -3.22 2.54 -8.22
CA PRO A 64 -3.89 2.63 -9.52
C PRO A 64 -3.24 3.67 -10.44
N LYS A 65 -3.32 3.44 -11.75
CA LYS A 65 -2.97 4.45 -12.75
C LYS A 65 -4.10 5.48 -12.83
N ALA A 66 -3.73 6.75 -12.73
CA ALA A 66 -4.63 7.90 -12.88
C ALA A 66 -3.86 9.11 -13.40
N SER A 67 -4.56 10.13 -13.87
CA SER A 67 -3.98 11.41 -14.28
C SER A 67 -3.52 12.24 -13.08
N ALA A 68 -4.25 12.14 -11.97
CA ALA A 68 -4.02 12.93 -10.77
C ALA A 68 -3.97 12.09 -9.49
N ALA A 69 -3.31 12.61 -8.48
CA ALA A 69 -3.35 12.15 -7.11
C ALA A 69 -3.66 13.31 -6.16
N LEU A 70 -4.44 13.07 -5.11
CA LEU A 70 -4.72 14.03 -4.06
C LEU A 70 -4.07 13.58 -2.75
N ILE A 71 -3.18 14.41 -2.21
CA ILE A 71 -2.62 14.25 -0.88
C ILE A 71 -3.55 14.97 0.10
N VAL A 72 -4.08 14.24 1.09
CA VAL A 72 -4.87 14.82 2.17
C VAL A 72 -4.06 14.69 3.46
N THR A 73 -3.85 15.81 4.13
CA THR A 73 -3.07 15.90 5.37
C THR A 73 -3.61 17.04 6.24
N ASN A 74 -2.97 17.35 7.35
CA ASN A 74 -3.30 18.51 8.17
C ASN A 74 -2.19 19.58 8.13
N THR A 75 -2.49 20.74 8.66
CA THR A 75 -1.59 21.91 8.69
C THR A 75 -0.32 21.69 9.50
N THR A 76 -0.35 20.77 10.47
CA THR A 76 0.81 20.41 11.32
C THR A 76 1.75 19.45 10.57
N VAL A 77 1.20 18.49 9.84
CA VAL A 77 1.95 17.42 9.18
C VAL A 77 2.44 17.83 7.79
N ALA A 78 1.66 18.64 7.07
CA ALA A 78 1.99 19.07 5.71
C ALA A 78 3.40 19.64 5.56
N PRO A 79 3.87 20.59 6.39
CA PRO A 79 5.21 21.17 6.26
C PRO A 79 6.35 20.17 6.44
N LEU A 80 6.09 19.05 7.11
CA LEU A 80 7.09 18.03 7.41
C LEU A 80 7.25 17.00 6.31
N TYR A 81 6.15 16.66 5.60
CA TYR A 81 6.12 15.46 4.76
C TYR A 81 5.51 15.64 3.37
N ALA A 82 4.70 16.69 3.13
CA ALA A 82 3.94 16.81 1.89
C ALA A 82 4.82 16.93 0.66
N ASP A 83 5.91 17.67 0.72
CA ASP A 83 6.80 17.86 -0.41
C ASP A 83 7.56 16.59 -0.79
N ALA A 84 8.01 15.82 0.21
CA ALA A 84 8.66 14.53 -0.01
C ALA A 84 7.70 13.52 -0.67
N LEU A 85 6.45 13.48 -0.20
CA LEU A 85 5.41 12.62 -0.78
C LEU A 85 5.04 13.07 -2.20
N ARG A 86 4.89 14.36 -2.44
CA ARG A 86 4.61 14.91 -3.77
C ARG A 86 5.71 14.54 -4.77
N ALA A 87 6.98 14.69 -4.37
CA ALA A 87 8.11 14.33 -5.21
C ALA A 87 8.13 12.82 -5.53
N ALA A 88 7.77 11.97 -4.56
CA ALA A 88 7.70 10.52 -4.76
C ALA A 88 6.55 10.08 -5.67
N LEU A 89 5.44 10.83 -5.72
CA LEU A 89 4.28 10.55 -6.57
C LEU A 89 4.41 11.13 -7.99
N ALA A 90 5.21 12.18 -8.18
CA ALA A 90 5.36 12.89 -9.47
C ALA A 90 5.77 11.98 -10.65
N PRO A 91 6.60 10.93 -10.50
CA PRO A 91 6.90 10.02 -11.62
C PRO A 91 5.70 9.20 -12.10
N LYS A 92 4.66 9.04 -11.27
CA LYS A 92 3.49 8.20 -11.56
C LYS A 92 2.26 9.00 -11.98
N TYR A 93 2.08 10.21 -11.45
CA TYR A 93 0.92 11.06 -11.68
C TYR A 93 1.34 12.38 -12.29
N SER A 94 0.67 12.79 -13.37
CA SER A 94 0.96 14.07 -14.05
C SER A 94 0.58 15.28 -13.19
N GLN A 95 -0.36 15.11 -12.28
CA GLN A 95 -0.79 16.12 -11.32
C GLN A 95 -0.85 15.54 -9.91
N VAL A 96 -0.27 16.28 -8.95
CA VAL A 96 -0.32 15.91 -7.53
C VAL A 96 -0.80 17.11 -6.74
N HIS A 97 -2.05 17.05 -6.29
CA HIS A 97 -2.71 18.08 -5.52
C HIS A 97 -2.55 17.85 -4.02
N LEU A 98 -2.68 18.92 -3.24
CA LEU A 98 -2.57 18.87 -1.78
C LEU A 98 -3.75 19.60 -1.14
N VAL A 99 -4.41 18.94 -0.19
CA VAL A 99 -5.37 19.55 0.73
C VAL A 99 -4.83 19.42 2.14
N ALA A 100 -4.53 20.56 2.78
CA ALA A 100 -4.12 20.61 4.18
C ALA A 100 -5.33 21.07 5.01
N LEU A 101 -5.85 20.18 5.83
CA LEU A 101 -6.99 20.41 6.72
C LEU A 101 -6.52 20.98 8.06
N PRO A 102 -7.39 21.64 8.84
CA PRO A 102 -7.07 21.98 10.22
C PRO A 102 -6.70 20.74 11.03
N ASP A 103 -5.78 20.88 11.97
CA ASP A 103 -5.39 19.80 12.88
C ASP A 103 -6.32 19.75 14.09
N GLY A 104 -6.64 18.53 14.56
CA GLY A 104 -7.46 18.27 15.74
C GLY A 104 -8.72 17.44 15.44
N GLU A 105 -9.17 16.69 16.45
CA GLU A 105 -10.35 15.82 16.34
C GLU A 105 -11.64 16.62 16.14
N GLU A 106 -11.72 17.86 16.65
CA GLU A 106 -12.85 18.77 16.47
C GLU A 106 -13.09 19.14 15.00
N HIS A 107 -12.06 19.01 14.16
CA HIS A 107 -12.14 19.25 12.73
C HIS A 107 -12.51 18.00 11.92
N LYS A 108 -12.69 16.84 12.55
CA LYS A 108 -13.21 15.63 11.89
C LYS A 108 -14.73 15.69 11.78
N ASN A 109 -15.21 16.63 10.99
CA ASN A 109 -16.61 16.93 10.79
C ASN A 109 -16.97 17.02 9.30
N TRP A 110 -18.25 17.19 9.02
CA TRP A 110 -18.77 17.22 7.64
C TRP A 110 -18.24 18.41 6.83
N GLN A 111 -18.06 19.57 7.46
CA GLN A 111 -17.54 20.77 6.79
C GLN A 111 -16.11 20.53 6.28
N THR A 112 -15.25 19.96 7.11
CA THR A 112 -13.86 19.65 6.72
C THR A 112 -13.79 18.54 5.67
N LEU A 113 -14.67 17.54 5.76
CA LEU A 113 -14.75 16.48 4.75
C LEU A 113 -15.15 17.06 3.38
N ASN A 114 -16.07 18.04 3.33
CA ASN A 114 -16.46 18.68 2.07
C ASN A 114 -15.29 19.39 1.38
N LEU A 115 -14.30 19.90 2.09
CA LEU A 115 -13.11 20.49 1.46
C LEU A 115 -12.34 19.47 0.62
N ILE A 116 -12.34 18.21 1.03
CA ILE A 116 -11.72 17.12 0.24
C ILE A 116 -12.55 16.84 -1.01
N PHE A 117 -13.88 16.77 -0.90
CA PHE A 117 -14.75 16.57 -2.05
C PHE A 117 -14.67 17.73 -3.04
N ASP A 118 -14.64 18.96 -2.56
CA ASP A 118 -14.48 20.14 -3.41
C ASP A 118 -13.16 20.10 -4.18
N ALA A 119 -12.06 19.73 -3.53
CA ALA A 119 -10.78 19.54 -4.18
C ALA A 119 -10.80 18.42 -5.23
N LEU A 120 -11.46 17.31 -4.95
CA LEU A 120 -11.62 16.20 -5.90
C LEU A 120 -12.45 16.63 -7.12
N LEU A 121 -13.53 17.38 -6.92
CA LEU A 121 -14.37 17.87 -8.02
C LEU A 121 -13.68 18.94 -8.86
N GLN A 122 -12.81 19.73 -8.26
CA GLN A 122 -12.06 20.78 -8.95
C GLN A 122 -10.93 20.23 -9.83
N HIS A 123 -10.35 19.09 -9.45
CA HIS A 123 -9.12 18.54 -10.05
C HIS A 123 -9.31 17.15 -10.67
N GLY A 124 -10.52 16.55 -10.60
CA GLY A 124 -10.86 15.22 -11.12
C GLY A 124 -11.33 15.19 -12.56
#